data_6b0c2d15684d80a71a0b4485b0d4851e
#
_entry.id   6b0c2d15684d80a71a0b4485b0d4851e
#
_cell.length_a   1.000
_cell.length_b   1.000
_cell.length_c   1.000
_cell.angle_alpha   90.00
_cell.angle_beta   90.00
_cell.angle_gamma   90.00
#
_symmetry.space_group_name_H-M   'P 1'
#
loop_
_entity.id
_entity.type
_entity.pdbx_description
1 polymer ?
#
loop_
_entity_poly.entity_id
_entity_poly.type
_entity_poly.pdbx_seq_one_letter_code
_entity_poly.pdbx_strand_id
1 'polypeptide(L)'
;MKTAKVKKPYPEYPLFAHASNQWAKKIKGRMWYFGTLDDHVAALDKYNDQIHDIQAGRDPRRTKKQISAAELSVHDMTNLYLARQEARIKTGEVGRRHFSDCFQSCKLLTDYFGKFQSASTLKSADFQAFRASFPETWGATKVSGEISRVKSCFKWAADSDLIPALPKFGPDFKKSSGSVTRRDQQQREAERGGKLDFSAKEIQKLLKASDGWLHACILLGINGGLGNADCGRLSTKFLDLDSGWYDLPRHKTGVDRRFQLWPETIKAIRSAMQERPIAKNVEHDDLCFLTSRGMPIWFESNNTKSSGFRDSVTKAFTALCTSCDVLRSQRGFYSLRRTFETVAGGSKDQVAVDVVMGHSDHSMAAVYRQGIDDQRLIDVGNHVRNWLFPPKAKKKPAKRAAKKAASK
;
A
#
# COMPACT_ATOMS: atom_id res chain seq x y z
N MET A 1 62.15 -3.36 27.16
CA MET A 1 62.23 -2.84 25.77
C MET A 1 60.88 -2.22 25.39
N LYS A 2 60.79 -0.91 25.18
CA LYS A 2 59.56 -0.27 24.67
C LYS A 2 59.48 -0.59 23.19
N THR A 3 58.53 -1.43 22.81
CA THR A 3 58.23 -1.76 21.40
C THR A 3 57.89 -0.45 20.66
N ALA A 4 58.62 -0.16 19.58
CA ALA A 4 58.40 1.00 18.73
C ALA A 4 56.92 1.01 18.26
N LYS A 5 56.19 2.11 18.48
CA LYS A 5 54.80 2.26 17.99
C LYS A 5 54.83 2.22 16.47
N VAL A 6 54.30 1.17 15.88
CA VAL A 6 54.10 1.08 14.44
C VAL A 6 53.19 2.23 14.00
N LYS A 7 53.67 3.06 13.06
CA LYS A 7 52.92 4.20 12.53
C LYS A 7 51.91 3.70 11.46
N LYS A 8 50.83 4.45 11.27
CA LYS A 8 49.92 4.20 10.17
C LYS A 8 50.63 4.29 8.82
N PRO A 9 50.28 3.46 7.83
CA PRO A 9 50.88 3.53 6.49
C PRO A 9 50.68 4.89 5.79
N TYR A 10 49.53 5.53 6.02
CA TYR A 10 49.21 6.88 5.54
C TYR A 10 48.21 7.56 6.52
N PRO A 11 48.02 8.88 6.51
CA PRO A 11 47.24 9.61 7.52
C PRO A 11 45.77 9.15 7.60
N GLU A 12 45.09 8.86 6.47
CA GLU A 12 43.68 8.47 6.38
C GLU A 12 43.46 6.97 6.60
N TYR A 13 44.50 6.20 6.90
CA TYR A 13 44.36 4.76 7.13
C TYR A 13 43.38 4.48 8.27
N PRO A 14 42.28 3.72 8.01
CA PRO A 14 41.16 3.64 8.93
C PRO A 14 41.41 2.84 10.21
N LEU A 15 42.51 2.04 10.25
CA LEU A 15 42.87 1.18 11.37
C LEU A 15 44.01 1.78 12.18
N PHE A 16 44.21 1.28 13.38
CA PHE A 16 45.37 1.63 14.22
C PHE A 16 46.12 0.37 14.67
N ALA A 17 47.40 0.49 14.93
CA ALA A 17 48.23 -0.59 15.46
C ALA A 17 47.87 -0.87 16.92
N HIS A 18 47.43 -2.07 17.22
CA HIS A 18 47.08 -2.53 18.56
C HIS A 18 48.26 -3.24 19.22
N ALA A 19 48.30 -3.25 20.55
CA ALA A 19 49.34 -3.92 21.33
C ALA A 19 49.45 -5.45 21.10
N SER A 20 48.43 -6.07 20.54
CA SER A 20 48.42 -7.49 20.13
C SER A 20 49.08 -7.76 18.78
N ASN A 21 49.88 -6.83 18.25
CA ASN A 21 50.53 -6.92 16.94
C ASN A 21 49.56 -7.08 15.76
N GLN A 22 48.38 -6.42 15.86
CA GLN A 22 47.33 -6.47 14.84
C GLN A 22 46.81 -5.07 14.50
N TRP A 23 46.35 -4.89 13.25
CA TRP A 23 45.54 -3.75 12.85
C TRP A 23 44.15 -3.87 13.43
N ALA A 24 43.68 -2.85 14.16
CA ALA A 24 42.42 -2.89 14.88
C ALA A 24 41.61 -1.59 14.70
N LYS A 25 40.30 -1.68 14.96
CA LYS A 25 39.40 -0.54 15.05
C LYS A 25 38.32 -0.79 16.11
N LYS A 26 38.00 0.22 16.91
CA LYS A 26 36.89 0.18 17.84
C LYS A 26 35.62 0.60 17.11
N ILE A 27 34.63 -0.30 17.02
CA ILE A 27 33.35 -0.08 16.32
C ILE A 27 32.22 -0.44 17.28
N LYS A 28 31.27 0.48 17.52
CA LYS A 28 30.14 0.31 18.46
C LYS A 28 30.58 -0.22 19.85
N GLY A 29 31.68 0.34 20.39
CA GLY A 29 32.18 -0.02 21.72
C GLY A 29 33.02 -1.29 21.78
N ARG A 30 33.03 -2.14 20.73
CA ARG A 30 33.81 -3.41 20.65
C ARG A 30 35.05 -3.25 19.79
N MET A 31 36.17 -3.91 20.22
CA MET A 31 37.40 -3.97 19.45
C MET A 31 37.33 -5.05 18.38
N TRP A 32 37.70 -4.70 17.15
CA TRP A 32 37.76 -5.58 16.00
C TRP A 32 39.18 -5.61 15.42
N TYR A 33 39.62 -6.81 15.00
CA TYR A 33 41.00 -7.04 14.52
C TYR A 33 40.92 -7.57 13.07
N PHE A 34 41.72 -6.93 12.18
CA PHE A 34 41.63 -7.14 10.74
C PHE A 34 42.83 -7.85 10.12
N GLY A 35 43.94 -7.93 10.80
CA GLY A 35 45.14 -8.62 10.32
C GLY A 35 46.38 -8.26 11.14
N THR A 36 47.52 -8.92 10.85
CA THR A 36 48.81 -8.61 11.47
C THR A 36 49.36 -7.27 11.00
N LEU A 37 50.26 -6.67 11.77
CA LEU A 37 50.86 -5.36 11.42
C LEU A 37 51.75 -5.44 10.17
N ASP A 38 52.21 -6.62 9.79
CA ASP A 38 53.12 -6.86 8.68
C ASP A 38 52.45 -6.65 7.30
N ASP A 39 51.11 -6.86 7.23
CA ASP A 39 50.35 -6.70 5.99
C ASP A 39 49.16 -5.75 6.20
N HIS A 40 49.44 -4.47 6.00
CA HIS A 40 48.43 -3.42 6.12
C HIS A 40 47.43 -3.41 4.95
N VAL A 41 47.78 -3.94 3.77
CA VAL A 41 46.90 -4.00 2.59
C VAL A 41 45.82 -5.07 2.84
N ALA A 42 46.23 -6.26 3.18
CA ALA A 42 45.26 -7.35 3.49
C ALA A 42 44.36 -6.99 4.69
N ALA A 43 44.91 -6.23 5.68
CA ALA A 43 44.10 -5.76 6.80
C ALA A 43 43.04 -4.72 6.37
N LEU A 44 43.39 -3.84 5.42
CA LEU A 44 42.47 -2.85 4.86
C LEU A 44 41.37 -3.54 4.03
N ASP A 45 41.73 -4.47 3.19
CA ASP A 45 40.78 -5.24 2.37
C ASP A 45 39.78 -5.98 3.26
N LYS A 46 40.28 -6.65 4.29
CA LYS A 46 39.42 -7.31 5.27
C LYS A 46 38.52 -6.35 6.06
N TYR A 47 39.01 -5.15 6.37
CA TYR A 47 38.22 -4.11 6.99
C TYR A 47 37.08 -3.65 6.05
N ASN A 48 37.41 -3.36 4.80
CA ASN A 48 36.44 -2.93 3.79
C ASN A 48 35.37 -4.00 3.54
N ASP A 49 35.74 -5.26 3.47
CA ASP A 49 34.83 -6.41 3.34
C ASP A 49 33.85 -6.56 4.52
N GLN A 50 34.29 -6.23 5.72
CA GLN A 50 33.59 -6.54 6.96
C GLN A 50 32.88 -5.35 7.60
N ILE A 51 33.27 -4.11 7.28
CA ILE A 51 32.80 -2.91 7.97
C ILE A 51 31.28 -2.74 7.91
N HIS A 52 30.67 -3.03 6.77
CA HIS A 52 29.22 -2.91 6.60
C HIS A 52 28.47 -3.90 7.49
N ASP A 53 28.96 -5.12 7.63
CA ASP A 53 28.35 -6.14 8.49
C ASP A 53 28.52 -5.77 9.97
N ILE A 54 29.72 -5.35 10.36
CA ILE A 54 30.02 -4.91 11.74
C ILE A 54 29.17 -3.69 12.11
N GLN A 55 29.02 -2.72 11.21
CA GLN A 55 28.17 -1.53 11.43
C GLN A 55 26.67 -1.91 11.47
N ALA A 56 26.27 -2.94 10.75
CA ALA A 56 24.91 -3.47 10.81
C ALA A 56 24.67 -4.39 12.04
N GLY A 57 25.71 -4.64 12.86
CA GLY A 57 25.64 -5.51 14.03
C GLY A 57 25.74 -7.02 13.70
N ARG A 58 26.14 -7.37 12.48
CA ARG A 58 26.39 -8.74 12.05
C ARG A 58 27.84 -9.16 12.36
N ASP A 59 28.07 -10.46 12.66
CA ASP A 59 29.44 -10.98 12.79
C ASP A 59 29.95 -11.40 11.40
N PRO A 60 30.94 -10.70 10.82
CA PRO A 60 31.43 -10.95 9.46
C PRO A 60 32.12 -12.32 9.31
N ARG A 61 32.50 -12.97 10.41
CA ARG A 61 33.06 -14.33 10.37
C ARG A 61 32.01 -15.40 10.06
N ARG A 62 30.73 -15.10 10.28
CA ARG A 62 29.61 -15.98 9.94
C ARG A 62 29.22 -15.90 8.47
N THR A 63 29.45 -14.78 7.80
CA THR A 63 29.05 -14.58 6.38
C THR A 63 29.94 -15.32 5.37
N LYS A 64 31.18 -15.69 5.73
CA LYS A 64 32.10 -16.47 4.84
C LYS A 64 32.08 -17.99 5.08
N LYS A 65 31.53 -18.47 6.19
CA LYS A 65 31.21 -19.89 6.36
C LYS A 65 29.92 -20.15 5.60
N GLN A 66 29.89 -21.09 4.67
CA GLN A 66 28.63 -21.62 4.12
C GLN A 66 27.72 -21.89 5.33
N ILE A 67 26.70 -21.03 5.53
CA ILE A 67 25.72 -21.22 6.58
C ILE A 67 25.06 -22.54 6.21
N SER A 68 25.30 -23.59 6.99
CA SER A 68 24.56 -24.83 6.77
C SER A 68 23.07 -24.49 6.93
N ALA A 69 22.20 -25.10 6.14
CA ALA A 69 20.76 -24.87 6.19
C ALA A 69 20.17 -25.06 7.62
N ALA A 70 20.88 -25.81 8.50
CA ALA A 70 20.52 -25.98 9.89
C ALA A 70 20.89 -24.81 10.82
N GLU A 71 21.73 -23.86 10.36
CA GLU A 71 22.24 -22.76 11.19
C GLU A 71 21.67 -21.39 10.83
N LEU A 72 20.81 -21.28 9.79
CA LEU A 72 20.23 -19.99 9.37
C LEU A 72 19.36 -19.41 10.50
N SER A 73 19.74 -18.21 10.98
CA SER A 73 18.95 -17.54 12.00
C SER A 73 17.66 -16.94 11.43
N VAL A 74 16.66 -16.72 12.28
CA VAL A 74 15.42 -15.99 11.91
C VAL A 74 15.75 -14.60 11.34
N HIS A 75 16.72 -13.91 11.94
CA HIS A 75 17.16 -12.59 11.47
C HIS A 75 17.77 -12.66 10.06
N ASP A 76 18.66 -13.62 9.80
CA ASP A 76 19.32 -13.74 8.49
C ASP A 76 18.31 -14.19 7.42
N MET A 77 17.42 -15.12 7.76
CA MET A 77 16.31 -15.53 6.89
C MET A 77 15.42 -14.36 6.50
N THR A 78 15.01 -13.53 7.46
CA THR A 78 14.15 -12.38 7.19
C THR A 78 14.85 -11.32 6.35
N ASN A 79 16.15 -11.08 6.55
CA ASN A 79 16.93 -10.15 5.73
C ASN A 79 17.06 -10.63 4.28
N LEU A 80 17.33 -11.92 4.06
CA LEU A 80 17.37 -12.51 2.72
C LEU A 80 15.98 -12.42 2.03
N TYR A 81 14.91 -12.70 2.77
CA TYR A 81 13.55 -12.55 2.26
C TYR A 81 13.23 -11.11 1.85
N LEU A 82 13.63 -10.13 2.67
CA LEU A 82 13.42 -8.71 2.37
C LEU A 82 14.24 -8.25 1.16
N ALA A 83 15.50 -8.71 1.03
CA ALA A 83 16.31 -8.43 -0.15
C ALA A 83 15.65 -8.97 -1.45
N ARG A 84 15.04 -10.16 -1.39
CA ARG A 84 14.22 -10.68 -2.48
C ARG A 84 13.01 -9.80 -2.78
N GLN A 85 12.29 -9.35 -1.75
CA GLN A 85 11.13 -8.46 -1.97
C GLN A 85 11.55 -7.11 -2.59
N GLU A 86 12.72 -6.58 -2.22
CA GLU A 86 13.28 -5.38 -2.88
C GLU A 86 13.58 -5.60 -4.36
N ALA A 87 14.15 -6.75 -4.72
CA ALA A 87 14.36 -7.09 -6.13
C ALA A 87 13.03 -7.14 -6.90
N ARG A 88 11.98 -7.70 -6.30
CA ARG A 88 10.63 -7.76 -6.90
C ARG A 88 9.93 -6.40 -7.03
N ILE A 89 10.28 -5.41 -6.22
CA ILE A 89 9.84 -4.02 -6.44
C ILE A 89 10.47 -3.47 -7.72
N LYS A 90 11.78 -3.72 -7.93
CA LYS A 90 12.49 -3.22 -9.10
C LYS A 90 11.95 -3.79 -10.41
N THR A 91 11.48 -5.04 -10.40
CA THR A 91 10.81 -5.69 -11.55
C THR A 91 9.33 -5.34 -11.67
N GLY A 92 8.76 -4.59 -10.72
CA GLY A 92 7.33 -4.23 -10.73
C GLY A 92 6.37 -5.34 -10.31
N GLU A 93 6.88 -6.52 -9.89
CA GLU A 93 6.04 -7.66 -9.47
C GLU A 93 5.25 -7.39 -8.19
N VAL A 94 5.79 -6.55 -7.30
CA VAL A 94 5.14 -6.18 -6.05
C VAL A 94 5.26 -4.69 -5.79
N GLY A 95 4.19 -4.10 -5.22
CA GLY A 95 4.21 -2.70 -4.82
C GLY A 95 4.92 -2.50 -3.47
N ARG A 96 5.36 -1.27 -3.21
CA ARG A 96 6.05 -0.89 -1.95
C ARG A 96 5.23 -1.14 -0.71
N ARG A 97 3.91 -0.99 -0.77
CA ARG A 97 3.05 -1.30 0.36
C ARG A 97 3.20 -2.76 0.80
N HIS A 98 3.27 -3.69 -0.17
CA HIS A 98 3.53 -5.09 0.13
C HIS A 98 4.88 -5.29 0.82
N PHE A 99 5.93 -4.61 0.31
CA PHE A 99 7.25 -4.64 0.96
C PHE A 99 7.21 -4.10 2.39
N SER A 100 6.57 -2.95 2.61
CA SER A 100 6.41 -2.36 3.95
C SER A 100 5.70 -3.33 4.91
N ASP A 101 4.64 -3.99 4.44
CA ASP A 101 3.91 -4.98 5.23
C ASP A 101 4.79 -6.22 5.52
N CYS A 102 5.59 -6.68 4.55
CA CYS A 102 6.58 -7.76 4.76
C CYS A 102 7.66 -7.35 5.76
N PHE A 103 8.17 -6.12 5.64
CA PHE A 103 9.20 -5.58 6.56
C PHE A 103 8.69 -5.56 8.00
N GLN A 104 7.46 -5.09 8.23
CA GLN A 104 6.87 -5.08 9.58
C GLN A 104 6.68 -6.50 10.11
N SER A 105 6.24 -7.45 9.28
CA SER A 105 6.10 -8.85 9.68
C SER A 105 7.45 -9.51 10.00
N CYS A 106 8.49 -9.24 9.21
CA CYS A 106 9.86 -9.72 9.45
C CYS A 106 10.45 -9.12 10.73
N LYS A 107 10.21 -7.82 10.95
CA LYS A 107 10.61 -7.15 12.20
C LYS A 107 9.95 -7.78 13.42
N LEU A 108 8.63 -7.98 13.38
CA LEU A 108 7.88 -8.62 14.46
C LEU A 108 8.39 -10.03 14.76
N LEU A 109 8.69 -10.81 13.72
CA LEU A 109 9.24 -12.15 13.84
C LEU A 109 10.62 -12.13 14.52
N THR A 110 11.51 -11.25 14.08
CA THR A 110 12.86 -11.10 14.64
C THR A 110 12.84 -10.54 16.06
N ASP A 111 11.96 -9.61 16.36
CA ASP A 111 11.81 -9.02 17.70
C ASP A 111 11.31 -10.07 18.70
N TYR A 112 10.42 -10.98 18.30
CA TYR A 112 9.87 -12.02 19.15
C TYR A 112 10.85 -13.17 19.38
N PHE A 113 11.39 -13.78 18.32
CA PHE A 113 12.27 -14.93 18.43
C PHE A 113 13.73 -14.59 18.75
N GLY A 114 14.11 -13.34 18.54
CA GLY A 114 15.49 -12.89 18.69
C GLY A 114 16.34 -13.15 17.45
N LYS A 115 17.46 -12.43 17.38
CA LYS A 115 18.32 -12.40 16.19
C LYS A 115 19.05 -13.72 15.91
N PHE A 116 19.31 -14.51 16.95
CA PHE A 116 20.18 -15.69 16.88
C PHE A 116 19.40 -17.02 16.88
N GLN A 117 18.07 -16.95 17.03
CA GLN A 117 17.24 -18.16 16.99
C GLN A 117 17.34 -18.81 15.61
N SER A 118 17.66 -20.10 15.57
CA SER A 118 17.68 -20.85 14.31
C SER A 118 16.27 -21.02 13.77
N ALA A 119 16.09 -20.69 12.47
CA ALA A 119 14.78 -20.79 11.81
C ALA A 119 14.32 -22.25 11.65
N SER A 120 15.26 -23.20 11.51
CA SER A 120 14.98 -24.62 11.31
C SER A 120 14.56 -25.36 12.60
N THR A 121 14.84 -24.77 13.78
CA THR A 121 14.52 -25.40 15.07
C THR A 121 13.15 -25.02 15.62
N LEU A 122 12.46 -24.06 14.99
CA LEU A 122 11.15 -23.61 15.42
C LEU A 122 10.08 -24.69 15.25
N LYS A 123 9.27 -24.88 16.29
CA LYS A 123 8.24 -25.91 16.39
C LYS A 123 6.84 -25.30 16.46
N SER A 124 5.81 -26.11 16.34
CA SER A 124 4.42 -25.70 16.42
C SER A 124 4.08 -24.88 17.69
N ALA A 125 4.66 -25.26 18.83
CA ALA A 125 4.45 -24.54 20.10
C ALA A 125 5.01 -23.11 20.05
N ASP A 126 6.15 -22.88 19.38
CA ASP A 126 6.77 -21.57 19.25
C ASP A 126 5.88 -20.63 18.42
N PHE A 127 5.31 -21.14 17.32
CA PHE A 127 4.36 -20.38 16.48
C PHE A 127 3.04 -20.11 17.20
N GLN A 128 2.56 -21.03 18.04
CA GLN A 128 1.38 -20.81 18.87
C GLN A 128 1.64 -19.69 19.88
N ALA A 129 2.77 -19.74 20.58
CA ALA A 129 3.17 -18.70 21.53
C ALA A 129 3.37 -17.33 20.83
N PHE A 130 4.00 -17.32 19.66
CA PHE A 130 4.16 -16.13 18.83
C PHE A 130 2.80 -15.53 18.44
N ARG A 131 1.83 -16.35 18.02
CA ARG A 131 0.48 -15.86 17.73
C ARG A 131 -0.20 -15.28 18.97
N ALA A 132 -0.04 -15.90 20.12
CA ALA A 132 -0.61 -15.42 21.39
C ALA A 132 -0.03 -14.08 21.84
N SER A 133 1.18 -13.71 21.35
CA SER A 133 1.78 -12.39 21.62
C SER A 133 1.24 -11.25 20.77
N PHE A 134 0.37 -11.52 19.80
CA PHE A 134 -0.18 -10.47 18.95
C PHE A 134 -1.09 -9.54 19.78
N PRO A 135 -1.01 -8.22 19.57
CA PRO A 135 -1.84 -7.28 20.30
C PRO A 135 -3.34 -7.58 20.18
N GLU A 136 -4.07 -7.54 21.27
CA GLU A 136 -5.53 -7.74 21.32
C GLU A 136 -6.30 -6.72 20.45
N THR A 137 -5.69 -5.54 20.23
CA THR A 137 -6.24 -4.51 19.33
C THR A 137 -6.26 -4.90 17.87
N TRP A 138 -5.54 -5.99 17.49
CA TRP A 138 -5.52 -6.44 16.10
C TRP A 138 -6.81 -7.16 15.74
N GLY A 139 -7.47 -6.70 14.67
CA GLY A 139 -8.62 -7.42 14.12
C GLY A 139 -8.23 -8.68 13.38
N ALA A 140 -9.21 -9.54 13.17
CA ALA A 140 -9.07 -10.83 12.50
C ALA A 140 -8.37 -10.74 11.13
N THR A 141 -8.63 -9.69 10.37
CA THR A 141 -7.99 -9.43 9.06
C THR A 141 -6.49 -9.14 9.21
N LYS A 142 -6.10 -8.33 10.21
CA LYS A 142 -4.68 -8.01 10.47
C LYS A 142 -3.93 -9.26 10.90
N VAL A 143 -4.47 -10.01 11.85
CA VAL A 143 -3.91 -11.30 12.32
C VAL A 143 -3.72 -12.27 11.15
N SER A 144 -4.75 -12.43 10.30
CA SER A 144 -4.69 -13.30 9.12
C SER A 144 -3.62 -12.87 8.12
N GLY A 145 -3.44 -11.57 7.94
CA GLY A 145 -2.40 -10.98 7.09
C GLY A 145 -1.00 -11.29 7.62
N GLU A 146 -0.76 -11.12 8.92
CA GLU A 146 0.53 -11.43 9.54
C GLU A 146 0.88 -12.91 9.41
N ILE A 147 -0.05 -13.80 9.76
CA ILE A 147 0.15 -15.24 9.62
C ILE A 147 0.49 -15.61 8.17
N SER A 148 -0.18 -15.00 7.19
CA SER A 148 0.12 -15.27 5.77
C SER A 148 1.52 -14.86 5.37
N ARG A 149 1.98 -13.68 5.80
CA ARG A 149 3.31 -13.16 5.47
C ARG A 149 4.42 -13.98 6.14
N VAL A 150 4.23 -14.33 7.41
CA VAL A 150 5.16 -15.22 8.12
C VAL A 150 5.28 -16.56 7.41
N LYS A 151 4.15 -17.21 7.09
CA LYS A 151 4.14 -18.47 6.34
C LYS A 151 4.81 -18.34 4.97
N SER A 152 4.60 -17.22 4.27
CA SER A 152 5.25 -16.95 2.98
C SER A 152 6.77 -16.80 3.12
N CYS A 153 7.26 -16.18 4.19
CA CYS A 153 8.68 -16.06 4.46
C CYS A 153 9.34 -17.43 4.66
N PHE A 154 8.78 -18.26 5.53
CA PHE A 154 9.28 -19.61 5.78
C PHE A 154 9.13 -20.53 4.56
N LYS A 155 8.01 -20.46 3.85
CA LYS A 155 7.81 -21.22 2.62
C LYS A 155 8.88 -20.89 1.59
N TRP A 156 9.12 -19.61 1.36
CA TRP A 156 10.18 -19.17 0.44
C TRP A 156 11.55 -19.66 0.89
N ALA A 157 11.87 -19.62 2.19
CA ALA A 157 13.15 -20.09 2.70
C ALA A 157 13.32 -21.60 2.48
N ALA A 158 12.26 -22.40 2.65
CA ALA A 158 12.28 -23.84 2.36
C ALA A 158 12.37 -24.11 0.84
N ASP A 159 11.57 -23.43 0.02
CA ASP A 159 11.58 -23.56 -1.44
C ASP A 159 12.92 -23.11 -2.08
N SER A 160 13.73 -22.34 -1.34
CA SER A 160 15.06 -21.86 -1.76
C SER A 160 16.21 -22.61 -1.10
N ASP A 161 15.96 -23.75 -0.48
CA ASP A 161 16.94 -24.61 0.22
C ASP A 161 17.74 -23.90 1.33
N LEU A 162 17.20 -22.78 1.85
CA LEU A 162 17.81 -22.02 2.94
C LEU A 162 17.55 -22.65 4.32
N ILE A 163 16.49 -23.43 4.44
CA ILE A 163 16.17 -24.29 5.59
C ILE A 163 15.81 -25.69 5.10
N PRO A 164 16.08 -26.75 5.87
CA PRO A 164 15.92 -28.14 5.41
C PRO A 164 14.48 -28.51 5.02
N ALA A 165 13.50 -27.93 5.70
CA ALA A 165 12.08 -28.17 5.45
C ALA A 165 11.22 -27.03 5.97
N LEU A 166 9.99 -26.93 5.44
CA LEU A 166 8.99 -26.02 5.98
C LEU A 166 8.61 -26.44 7.41
N PRO A 167 8.70 -25.53 8.41
CA PRO A 167 8.35 -25.86 9.78
C PRO A 167 6.86 -26.22 9.92
N LYS A 168 6.56 -27.10 10.87
CA LYS A 168 5.17 -27.40 11.24
C LYS A 168 4.61 -26.25 12.07
N PHE A 169 3.74 -25.43 11.48
CA PHE A 169 3.14 -24.27 12.17
C PHE A 169 2.12 -24.64 13.25
N GLY A 170 1.62 -25.86 13.23
CA GLY A 170 0.57 -26.32 14.14
C GLY A 170 -0.84 -25.84 13.79
N PRO A 171 -1.86 -26.39 14.48
CA PRO A 171 -3.26 -26.13 14.15
C PRO A 171 -3.71 -24.70 14.49
N ASP A 172 -3.03 -24.04 15.44
CA ASP A 172 -3.45 -22.73 15.95
C ASP A 172 -2.81 -21.55 15.20
N PHE A 173 -1.65 -21.76 14.55
CA PHE A 173 -1.04 -20.72 13.70
C PHE A 173 -1.69 -20.70 12.31
N LYS A 174 -2.99 -20.36 12.29
CA LYS A 174 -3.81 -20.29 11.06
C LYS A 174 -4.59 -18.98 11.00
N LYS A 175 -5.00 -18.61 9.79
CA LYS A 175 -5.87 -17.46 9.55
C LYS A 175 -7.16 -17.60 10.36
N SER A 176 -7.71 -16.47 10.76
CA SER A 176 -9.04 -16.44 11.35
C SER A 176 -10.08 -17.01 10.39
N SER A 177 -11.04 -17.77 10.91
CA SER A 177 -12.13 -18.30 10.11
C SER A 177 -13.01 -17.18 9.54
N GLY A 178 -13.73 -17.46 8.47
CA GLY A 178 -14.65 -16.49 7.88
C GLY A 178 -15.72 -16.00 8.86
N SER A 179 -16.17 -16.86 9.78
CA SER A 179 -17.15 -16.50 10.83
C SER A 179 -16.54 -15.53 11.85
N VAL A 180 -15.32 -15.77 12.31
CA VAL A 180 -14.59 -14.87 13.22
C VAL A 180 -14.35 -13.52 12.55
N THR A 181 -13.90 -13.53 11.29
CA THR A 181 -13.66 -12.30 10.54
C THR A 181 -14.94 -11.47 10.37
N ARG A 182 -16.07 -12.11 10.08
CA ARG A 182 -17.36 -11.41 9.96
C ARG A 182 -17.81 -10.81 11.30
N ARG A 183 -17.68 -11.54 12.41
CA ARG A 183 -18.02 -11.00 13.75
C ARG A 183 -17.13 -9.81 14.12
N ASP A 184 -15.83 -9.91 13.91
CA ASP A 184 -14.88 -8.79 14.13
C ASP A 184 -15.28 -7.57 13.29
N GLN A 185 -15.64 -7.77 12.03
CA GLN A 185 -16.10 -6.68 11.15
C GLN A 185 -17.40 -6.04 11.64
N GLN A 186 -18.38 -6.84 12.07
CA GLN A 186 -19.66 -6.37 12.61
C GLN A 186 -19.46 -5.58 13.92
N GLN A 187 -18.61 -6.09 14.82
CA GLN A 187 -18.27 -5.40 16.05
C GLN A 187 -17.62 -4.04 15.78
N ARG A 188 -16.61 -4.01 14.88
CA ARG A 188 -15.95 -2.76 14.48
C ARG A 188 -16.88 -1.80 13.74
N GLU A 189 -17.85 -2.31 13.01
CA GLU A 189 -18.89 -1.49 12.39
C GLU A 189 -19.78 -0.84 13.46
N ALA A 190 -20.18 -1.57 14.47
CA ALA A 190 -20.96 -1.03 15.60
C ALA A 190 -20.16 0.03 16.39
N GLU A 191 -18.89 -0.27 16.73
CA GLU A 191 -17.99 0.63 17.47
C GLU A 191 -17.75 1.98 16.76
N ARG A 192 -17.66 2.00 15.42
CA ARG A 192 -17.49 3.25 14.64
C ARG A 192 -18.80 3.96 14.27
N GLY A 193 -19.95 3.45 14.73
CA GLY A 193 -21.26 4.06 14.47
C GLY A 193 -21.80 3.83 13.05
N GLY A 194 -21.44 2.70 12.40
CA GLY A 194 -22.06 2.26 11.14
C GLY A 194 -21.10 1.90 10.01
N LYS A 195 -21.67 1.71 8.82
CA LYS A 195 -20.95 1.30 7.59
C LYS A 195 -19.91 2.33 7.16
N LEU A 196 -18.98 1.87 6.33
CA LEU A 196 -17.94 2.73 5.75
C LEU A 196 -18.43 3.54 4.54
N ASP A 197 -19.62 3.24 4.03
CA ASP A 197 -20.20 3.91 2.88
C ASP A 197 -20.66 5.33 3.26
N PHE A 198 -20.67 6.22 2.27
CA PHE A 198 -21.25 7.54 2.40
C PHE A 198 -22.70 7.53 1.90
N SER A 199 -23.58 8.29 2.53
CA SER A 199 -24.90 8.61 1.97
C SER A 199 -24.77 9.67 0.87
N ALA A 200 -25.76 9.74 -0.02
CA ALA A 200 -25.80 10.78 -1.05
C ALA A 200 -25.73 12.21 -0.46
N LYS A 201 -26.42 12.44 0.67
CA LYS A 201 -26.41 13.74 1.37
C LYS A 201 -25.02 14.10 1.89
N GLU A 202 -24.27 13.15 2.45
CA GLU A 202 -22.90 13.37 2.91
C GLU A 202 -21.98 13.72 1.74
N ILE A 203 -22.06 12.98 0.61
CA ILE A 203 -21.26 13.29 -0.59
C ILE A 203 -21.63 14.66 -1.16
N GLN A 204 -22.91 15.00 -1.26
CA GLN A 204 -23.35 16.32 -1.70
C GLN A 204 -22.81 17.44 -0.79
N LYS A 205 -22.78 17.22 0.54
CA LYS A 205 -22.19 18.16 1.50
C LYS A 205 -20.69 18.35 1.26
N LEU A 206 -19.95 17.24 1.04
CA LEU A 206 -18.53 17.27 0.71
C LEU A 206 -18.27 17.98 -0.62
N LEU A 207 -19.05 17.68 -1.67
CA LEU A 207 -18.94 18.34 -2.97
C LEU A 207 -19.22 19.84 -2.87
N LYS A 208 -20.20 20.26 -2.08
CA LYS A 208 -20.51 21.69 -1.89
C LYS A 208 -19.39 22.45 -1.19
N ALA A 209 -18.65 21.79 -0.32
CA ALA A 209 -17.59 22.38 0.49
C ALA A 209 -16.18 22.18 -0.09
N SER A 210 -16.04 21.44 -1.19
CA SER A 210 -14.76 21.18 -1.85
C SER A 210 -14.59 22.01 -3.11
N ASP A 211 -13.34 22.25 -3.49
CA ASP A 211 -12.92 22.96 -4.70
C ASP A 211 -11.71 22.28 -5.36
N GLY A 212 -11.26 22.84 -6.47
CA GLY A 212 -10.06 22.46 -7.19
C GLY A 212 -9.93 20.94 -7.43
N TRP A 213 -8.72 20.44 -7.30
CA TRP A 213 -8.42 19.03 -7.54
C TRP A 213 -9.13 18.06 -6.56
N LEU A 214 -9.42 18.50 -5.32
CA LEU A 214 -10.10 17.64 -4.35
C LEU A 214 -11.55 17.37 -4.76
N HIS A 215 -12.25 18.40 -5.27
CA HIS A 215 -13.59 18.27 -5.81
C HIS A 215 -13.64 17.28 -6.99
N ALA A 216 -12.69 17.42 -7.94
CA ALA A 216 -12.56 16.49 -9.05
C ALA A 216 -12.27 15.05 -8.58
N CYS A 217 -11.39 14.87 -7.60
CA CYS A 217 -11.10 13.55 -7.04
C CYS A 217 -12.31 12.91 -6.37
N ILE A 218 -13.14 13.68 -5.62
CA ILE A 218 -14.37 13.17 -5.01
C ILE A 218 -15.33 12.66 -6.08
N LEU A 219 -15.54 13.46 -7.15
CA LEU A 219 -16.37 13.05 -8.28
C LEU A 219 -15.82 11.80 -8.98
N LEU A 220 -14.52 11.72 -9.26
CA LEU A 220 -13.89 10.53 -9.83
C LEU A 220 -14.05 9.29 -8.92
N GLY A 221 -13.95 9.49 -7.60
CA GLY A 221 -14.15 8.44 -6.62
C GLY A 221 -15.56 7.84 -6.61
N ILE A 222 -16.59 8.67 -6.85
CA ILE A 222 -18.00 8.23 -6.88
C ILE A 222 -18.53 7.95 -8.29
N ASN A 223 -17.94 8.51 -9.34
CA ASN A 223 -18.33 8.25 -10.72
C ASN A 223 -17.77 6.91 -11.24
N GLY A 224 -16.53 6.57 -10.91
CA GLY A 224 -15.84 5.38 -11.42
C GLY A 224 -15.10 4.56 -10.35
N GLY A 225 -15.32 4.85 -9.07
CA GLY A 225 -14.68 4.12 -7.99
C GLY A 225 -13.15 4.30 -7.92
N LEU A 226 -12.61 5.44 -8.37
CA LEU A 226 -11.17 5.70 -8.32
C LEU A 226 -10.67 5.82 -6.87
N GLY A 227 -9.49 5.25 -6.60
CA GLY A 227 -8.79 5.43 -5.33
C GLY A 227 -7.82 6.60 -5.35
N ASN A 228 -7.21 6.88 -4.21
CA ASN A 228 -6.23 7.98 -4.04
C ASN A 228 -5.11 7.94 -5.09
N ALA A 229 -4.52 6.75 -5.28
CA ALA A 229 -3.43 6.56 -6.24
C ALA A 229 -3.89 6.71 -7.69
N ASP A 230 -5.12 6.27 -8.01
CA ASP A 230 -5.69 6.41 -9.35
C ASP A 230 -5.86 7.90 -9.68
N CYS A 231 -6.43 8.69 -8.75
CA CYS A 231 -6.56 10.13 -8.91
C CYS A 231 -5.21 10.84 -9.03
N GLY A 232 -4.24 10.47 -8.20
CA GLY A 232 -2.94 11.14 -8.17
C GLY A 232 -2.03 10.81 -9.34
N ARG A 233 -2.31 9.73 -10.07
CA ARG A 233 -1.59 9.30 -11.28
C ARG A 233 -2.32 9.67 -12.57
N LEU A 234 -3.47 10.31 -12.48
CA LEU A 234 -4.24 10.69 -13.65
C LEU A 234 -3.43 11.66 -14.50
N SER A 235 -3.18 11.28 -15.75
CA SER A 235 -2.35 12.02 -16.69
C SER A 235 -3.22 12.59 -17.82
N THR A 236 -2.89 13.81 -18.25
CA THR A 236 -3.54 14.48 -19.39
C THR A 236 -3.34 13.74 -20.70
N LYS A 237 -2.26 12.96 -20.82
CA LYS A 237 -1.94 12.19 -22.05
C LYS A 237 -2.96 11.08 -22.33
N PHE A 238 -3.61 10.58 -21.29
CA PHE A 238 -4.49 9.41 -21.38
C PHE A 238 -5.95 9.76 -21.06
N LEU A 239 -6.26 11.03 -20.82
CA LEU A 239 -7.59 11.49 -20.47
C LEU A 239 -8.21 12.29 -21.61
N ASP A 240 -9.17 11.70 -22.29
CA ASP A 240 -9.97 12.36 -23.31
C ASP A 240 -11.27 12.89 -22.69
N LEU A 241 -11.25 14.17 -22.36
CA LEU A 241 -12.42 14.85 -21.78
C LEU A 241 -13.48 15.24 -22.83
N ASP A 242 -13.17 15.18 -24.12
CA ASP A 242 -14.08 15.52 -25.18
C ASP A 242 -14.95 14.32 -25.56
N SER A 243 -14.38 13.13 -25.58
CA SER A 243 -15.15 11.89 -25.71
C SER A 243 -15.97 11.58 -24.44
N GLY A 244 -15.53 12.10 -23.29
CA GLY A 244 -16.18 11.86 -22.00
C GLY A 244 -15.97 10.45 -21.45
N TRP A 245 -14.95 9.73 -21.91
CA TRP A 245 -14.64 8.40 -21.43
C TRP A 245 -13.34 8.36 -20.61
N TYR A 246 -13.38 7.61 -19.54
CA TYR A 246 -12.20 7.13 -18.83
C TYR A 246 -11.89 5.73 -19.33
N ASP A 247 -10.71 5.54 -19.92
CA ASP A 247 -10.30 4.26 -20.51
C ASP A 247 -8.83 4.01 -20.17
N LEU A 248 -8.56 3.66 -18.93
CA LEU A 248 -7.21 3.42 -18.42
C LEU A 248 -7.20 2.18 -17.53
N PRO A 249 -6.21 1.29 -17.70
CA PRO A 249 -6.08 0.12 -16.86
C PRO A 249 -5.86 0.52 -15.39
N ARG A 250 -6.37 -0.29 -14.50
CA ARG A 250 -6.14 -0.12 -13.07
C ARG A 250 -4.69 -0.41 -12.73
N HIS A 251 -3.95 0.58 -12.27
CA HIS A 251 -2.52 0.47 -11.99
C HIS A 251 -2.14 -0.71 -11.06
N LYS A 252 -2.98 -1.04 -10.08
CA LYS A 252 -2.71 -2.13 -9.12
C LYS A 252 -2.80 -3.52 -9.73
N THR A 253 -3.65 -3.73 -10.71
CA THR A 253 -4.00 -5.07 -11.23
C THR A 253 -3.73 -5.21 -12.72
N GLY A 254 -3.46 -4.11 -13.45
CA GLY A 254 -3.36 -4.11 -14.91
C GLY A 254 -4.69 -4.40 -15.63
N VAL A 255 -5.80 -4.55 -14.90
CA VAL A 255 -7.10 -4.83 -15.47
C VAL A 255 -7.65 -3.58 -16.13
N ASP A 256 -8.11 -3.71 -17.37
CA ASP A 256 -8.75 -2.63 -18.09
C ASP A 256 -9.96 -2.09 -17.34
N ARG A 257 -10.10 -0.79 -17.36
CA ARG A 257 -11.17 -0.08 -16.70
C ARG A 257 -11.72 0.94 -17.66
N ARG A 258 -13.02 0.91 -17.91
CA ARG A 258 -13.71 1.83 -18.80
C ARG A 258 -15.03 2.30 -18.17
N PHE A 259 -15.31 3.59 -18.22
CA PHE A 259 -16.58 4.17 -17.77
C PHE A 259 -16.77 5.57 -18.33
N GLN A 260 -18.04 5.99 -18.46
CA GLN A 260 -18.37 7.34 -18.88
C GLN A 260 -18.22 8.31 -17.71
N LEU A 261 -17.50 9.41 -17.97
CA LEU A 261 -17.40 10.55 -17.05
C LEU A 261 -18.70 11.34 -17.06
N TRP A 262 -19.20 11.68 -15.90
CA TRP A 262 -20.36 12.57 -15.79
C TRP A 262 -20.01 13.99 -16.23
N PRO A 263 -20.97 14.77 -16.75
CA PRO A 263 -20.73 16.19 -17.07
C PRO A 263 -20.15 16.98 -15.89
N GLU A 264 -20.57 16.69 -14.67
CA GLU A 264 -20.07 17.30 -13.44
C GLU A 264 -18.59 16.93 -13.22
N THR A 265 -18.21 15.69 -13.48
CA THR A 265 -16.83 15.19 -13.34
C THR A 265 -15.91 15.85 -14.38
N ILE A 266 -16.33 15.90 -15.64
CA ILE A 266 -15.59 16.57 -16.72
C ILE A 266 -15.35 18.04 -16.38
N LYS A 267 -16.42 18.75 -15.96
CA LYS A 267 -16.33 20.17 -15.57
C LYS A 267 -15.33 20.36 -14.42
N ALA A 268 -15.39 19.51 -13.40
CA ALA A 268 -14.51 19.61 -12.25
C ALA A 268 -13.04 19.35 -12.62
N ILE A 269 -12.78 18.36 -13.48
CA ILE A 269 -11.42 18.07 -13.96
C ILE A 269 -10.89 19.27 -14.76
N ARG A 270 -11.67 19.80 -15.70
CA ARG A 270 -11.27 20.97 -16.51
C ARG A 270 -10.97 22.19 -15.63
N SER A 271 -11.82 22.49 -14.64
CA SER A 271 -11.59 23.59 -13.69
C SER A 271 -10.29 23.37 -12.89
N ALA A 272 -10.10 22.19 -12.33
CA ALA A 272 -8.90 21.86 -11.57
C ALA A 272 -7.61 21.94 -12.41
N MET A 273 -7.68 21.60 -13.70
CA MET A 273 -6.54 21.72 -14.62
C MET A 273 -6.25 23.19 -15.01
N GLN A 274 -7.26 24.05 -15.09
CA GLN A 274 -7.06 25.50 -15.33
C GLN A 274 -6.36 26.19 -14.15
N GLU A 275 -6.66 25.76 -12.93
CA GLU A 275 -6.07 26.29 -11.69
C GLU A 275 -4.77 25.59 -11.32
N ARG A 276 -4.33 24.59 -12.11
CA ARG A 276 -3.20 23.74 -11.82
C ARG A 276 -1.90 24.56 -11.82
N PRO A 277 -1.07 24.51 -10.75
CA PRO A 277 0.21 25.18 -10.75
C PRO A 277 1.20 24.50 -11.71
N ILE A 278 2.25 25.21 -12.07
CA ILE A 278 3.39 24.63 -12.81
C ILE A 278 4.00 23.50 -11.99
N ALA A 279 4.30 22.38 -12.62
CA ALA A 279 4.95 21.25 -11.94
C ALA A 279 6.36 21.64 -11.51
N LYS A 280 6.75 21.24 -10.31
CA LYS A 280 8.10 21.47 -9.79
C LYS A 280 9.17 20.68 -10.55
N ASN A 281 8.79 19.50 -11.06
CA ASN A 281 9.65 18.61 -11.85
C ASN A 281 8.96 18.29 -13.16
N VAL A 282 9.69 18.33 -14.27
CA VAL A 282 9.19 18.06 -15.62
C VAL A 282 8.51 16.69 -15.76
N GLU A 283 8.98 15.69 -15.01
CA GLU A 283 8.36 14.34 -14.96
C GLU A 283 6.91 14.32 -14.47
N HIS A 284 6.43 15.44 -13.91
CA HIS A 284 5.06 15.58 -13.39
C HIS A 284 4.20 16.54 -14.23
N ASP A 285 4.72 17.02 -15.37
CA ASP A 285 4.02 18.00 -16.20
C ASP A 285 2.71 17.47 -16.79
N ASP A 286 2.63 16.18 -17.02
CA ASP A 286 1.45 15.51 -17.57
C ASP A 286 0.41 15.09 -16.52
N LEU A 287 0.68 15.23 -15.22
CA LEU A 287 -0.30 14.91 -14.19
C LEU A 287 -1.44 15.95 -14.18
N CYS A 288 -2.69 15.48 -14.12
CA CYS A 288 -3.85 16.35 -14.04
C CYS A 288 -3.89 17.19 -12.77
N PHE A 289 -3.42 16.64 -11.66
CA PHE A 289 -3.56 17.25 -10.34
C PHE A 289 -2.23 17.39 -9.62
N LEU A 290 -1.95 18.61 -9.17
CA LEU A 290 -0.79 18.94 -8.36
C LEU A 290 -1.22 19.68 -7.09
N THR A 291 -0.38 19.61 -6.07
CA THR A 291 -0.51 20.45 -4.88
C THR A 291 -0.17 21.91 -5.23
N SER A 292 -0.55 22.87 -4.38
CA SER A 292 -0.19 24.29 -4.55
C SER A 292 1.31 24.56 -4.71
N ARG A 293 2.16 23.59 -4.37
CA ARG A 293 3.63 23.64 -4.52
C ARG A 293 4.13 22.97 -5.79
N GLY A 294 3.28 22.64 -6.75
CA GLY A 294 3.65 21.95 -7.99
C GLY A 294 4.13 20.49 -7.79
N MET A 295 3.76 19.85 -6.69
CA MET A 295 4.11 18.45 -6.41
C MET A 295 2.90 17.55 -6.65
N PRO A 296 3.10 16.25 -7.04
CA PRO A 296 2.01 15.30 -7.14
C PRO A 296 1.16 15.24 -5.87
N ILE A 297 -0.17 15.16 -6.02
CA ILE A 297 -1.09 14.98 -4.89
C ILE A 297 -0.96 13.59 -4.25
N TRP A 298 -0.51 12.61 -5.02
CA TRP A 298 -0.16 11.28 -4.58
C TRP A 298 1.18 10.87 -5.19
N PHE A 299 2.10 10.37 -4.39
CA PHE A 299 3.44 10.01 -4.82
C PHE A 299 4.00 8.86 -4.00
N GLU A 300 4.63 7.91 -4.66
CA GLU A 300 5.38 6.82 -4.06
C GLU A 300 6.80 6.85 -4.63
N SER A 301 7.79 7.17 -3.79
CA SER A 301 9.19 7.26 -4.21
C SER A 301 9.74 5.91 -4.64
N ASN A 302 10.49 5.84 -5.72
CA ASN A 302 11.22 4.63 -6.13
C ASN A 302 12.52 4.40 -5.33
N ASN A 303 12.90 5.33 -4.44
CA ASN A 303 14.10 5.20 -3.62
C ASN A 303 13.83 4.36 -2.37
N THR A 304 14.50 3.22 -2.22
CA THR A 304 14.35 2.31 -1.07
C THR A 304 14.84 2.91 0.25
N LYS A 305 15.71 3.91 0.20
CA LYS A 305 16.29 4.56 1.38
C LYS A 305 15.43 5.69 1.96
N SER A 306 14.45 6.19 1.22
CA SER A 306 13.52 7.22 1.69
C SER A 306 12.09 6.69 1.72
N SER A 307 11.41 6.86 2.85
CA SER A 307 9.96 6.60 2.99
C SER A 307 9.12 7.64 2.22
N GLY A 308 9.56 8.00 1.01
CA GLY A 308 8.93 9.02 0.18
C GLY A 308 7.54 8.61 -0.29
N PHE A 309 6.62 8.45 0.66
CA PHE A 309 5.19 8.29 0.39
C PHE A 309 4.48 9.59 0.72
N ARG A 310 3.70 10.08 -0.23
CA ARG A 310 2.83 11.24 -0.05
C ARG A 310 1.42 10.90 -0.49
N ASP A 311 0.46 11.17 0.36
CA ASP A 311 -0.96 11.06 0.07
C ASP A 311 -1.67 12.34 0.56
N SER A 312 -1.65 13.36 -0.29
CA SER A 312 -2.35 14.62 -0.02
C SER A 312 -3.86 14.44 -0.16
N VAL A 313 -4.32 13.46 -0.94
CA VAL A 313 -5.74 13.16 -1.13
C VAL A 313 -6.36 12.73 0.19
N THR A 314 -5.75 11.76 0.88
CA THR A 314 -6.23 11.32 2.21
C THR A 314 -6.24 12.47 3.21
N LYS A 315 -5.18 13.30 3.25
CA LYS A 315 -5.09 14.41 4.21
C LYS A 315 -6.17 15.46 3.95
N ALA A 316 -6.30 15.93 2.71
CA ALA A 316 -7.28 16.95 2.33
C ALA A 316 -8.72 16.43 2.51
N PHE A 317 -8.99 15.19 2.13
CA PHE A 317 -10.31 14.59 2.30
C PHE A 317 -10.68 14.41 3.77
N THR A 318 -9.75 14.01 4.64
CA THR A 318 -9.98 13.89 6.08
C THR A 318 -10.29 15.25 6.69
N ALA A 319 -9.55 16.31 6.34
CA ALA A 319 -9.81 17.67 6.79
C ALA A 319 -11.20 18.16 6.34
N LEU A 320 -11.57 17.89 5.07
CA LEU A 320 -12.89 18.20 4.54
C LEU A 320 -14.00 17.44 5.27
N CYS A 321 -13.82 16.15 5.55
CA CYS A 321 -14.79 15.37 6.33
C CYS A 321 -14.98 15.93 7.73
N THR A 322 -13.90 16.40 8.37
CA THR A 322 -13.95 17.05 9.68
C THR A 322 -14.73 18.36 9.61
N SER A 323 -14.43 19.24 8.66
CA SER A 323 -15.13 20.53 8.51
C SER A 323 -16.61 20.38 8.14
N CYS A 324 -16.96 19.29 7.48
CA CYS A 324 -18.32 18.94 7.14
C CYS A 324 -19.06 18.12 8.20
N ASP A 325 -18.44 17.80 9.34
CA ASP A 325 -19.02 16.93 10.37
C ASP A 325 -19.54 15.60 9.83
N VAL A 326 -18.75 14.96 8.95
CA VAL A 326 -19.03 13.64 8.39
C VAL A 326 -17.89 12.66 8.61
N LEU A 327 -16.89 13.05 9.41
CA LEU A 327 -15.76 12.19 9.73
C LEU A 327 -16.20 11.00 10.60
N ARG A 328 -15.79 9.79 10.21
CA ARG A 328 -15.91 8.58 11.05
C ARG A 328 -14.61 7.80 11.04
N SER A 329 -14.34 7.06 12.08
CA SER A 329 -13.17 6.18 12.16
C SER A 329 -13.13 5.22 10.96
N GLN A 330 -11.95 5.06 10.35
CA GLN A 330 -11.68 4.18 9.20
C GLN A 330 -12.44 4.54 7.90
N ARG A 331 -13.23 5.62 7.87
CA ARG A 331 -13.95 6.10 6.69
C ARG A 331 -13.15 7.22 6.02
N GLY A 332 -12.32 6.87 5.06
CA GLY A 332 -11.49 7.79 4.30
C GLY A 332 -11.92 7.91 2.83
N PHE A 333 -11.08 8.51 1.98
CA PHE A 333 -11.34 8.72 0.56
C PHE A 333 -11.72 7.41 -0.16
N TYR A 334 -11.04 6.30 0.15
CA TYR A 334 -11.33 4.99 -0.45
C TYR A 334 -12.75 4.47 -0.17
N SER A 335 -13.45 5.05 0.81
CA SER A 335 -14.86 4.73 1.07
C SER A 335 -15.80 5.22 -0.04
N LEU A 336 -15.41 6.20 -0.86
CA LEU A 336 -16.15 6.58 -2.06
C LEU A 336 -16.25 5.42 -3.05
N ARG A 337 -15.15 4.69 -3.23
CA ARG A 337 -15.14 3.46 -4.06
C ARG A 337 -16.05 2.37 -3.50
N ARG A 338 -16.11 2.21 -2.16
CA ARG A 338 -17.04 1.28 -1.51
C ARG A 338 -18.50 1.71 -1.74
N THR A 339 -18.75 3.01 -1.63
CA THR A 339 -20.08 3.58 -1.89
C THR A 339 -20.48 3.37 -3.35
N PHE A 340 -19.56 3.60 -4.30
CA PHE A 340 -19.80 3.31 -5.71
C PHE A 340 -20.20 1.85 -5.89
N GLU A 341 -19.40 0.89 -5.41
CA GLU A 341 -19.69 -0.55 -5.51
C GLU A 341 -21.07 -0.90 -4.96
N THR A 342 -21.39 -0.40 -3.75
CA THR A 342 -22.67 -0.69 -3.08
C THR A 342 -23.86 -0.13 -3.88
N VAL A 343 -23.75 1.10 -4.36
CA VAL A 343 -24.84 1.75 -5.12
C VAL A 343 -24.95 1.17 -6.53
N ALA A 344 -23.82 1.01 -7.22
CA ALA A 344 -23.74 0.47 -8.57
C ALA A 344 -24.29 -0.96 -8.66
N GLY A 345 -24.10 -1.78 -7.61
CA GLY A 345 -24.72 -3.11 -7.51
C GLY A 345 -26.25 -3.09 -7.63
N GLY A 346 -26.90 -1.98 -7.30
CA GLY A 346 -28.33 -1.76 -7.50
C GLY A 346 -28.76 -1.68 -8.97
N SER A 347 -27.82 -1.48 -9.91
CA SER A 347 -28.08 -1.54 -11.35
C SER A 347 -28.39 -2.96 -11.85
N LYS A 348 -28.08 -3.99 -11.04
CA LYS A 348 -28.23 -5.42 -11.35
C LYS A 348 -27.32 -5.94 -12.47
N ASP A 349 -26.31 -5.16 -12.87
CA ASP A 349 -25.29 -5.55 -13.86
C ASP A 349 -23.91 -5.61 -13.22
N GLN A 350 -23.62 -6.66 -12.43
CA GLN A 350 -22.34 -6.82 -11.73
C GLN A 350 -21.16 -6.89 -12.70
N VAL A 351 -21.33 -7.42 -13.89
CA VAL A 351 -20.26 -7.49 -14.90
C VAL A 351 -19.83 -6.09 -15.33
N ALA A 352 -20.78 -5.20 -15.59
CA ALA A 352 -20.47 -3.81 -15.92
C ALA A 352 -19.85 -3.07 -14.73
N VAL A 353 -20.33 -3.31 -13.51
CA VAL A 353 -19.74 -2.75 -12.28
C VAL A 353 -18.28 -3.19 -12.15
N ASP A 354 -17.97 -4.46 -12.37
CA ASP A 354 -16.60 -4.99 -12.28
C ASP A 354 -15.66 -4.36 -13.31
N VAL A 355 -16.12 -4.10 -14.54
CA VAL A 355 -15.36 -3.39 -15.57
C VAL A 355 -15.09 -1.94 -15.15
N VAL A 356 -16.11 -1.21 -14.69
CA VAL A 356 -15.96 0.16 -14.17
C VAL A 356 -14.96 0.18 -13.01
N MET A 357 -15.00 -0.81 -12.13
CA MET A 357 -14.13 -0.90 -10.97
C MET A 357 -12.71 -1.41 -11.30
N GLY A 358 -12.50 -2.02 -12.47
CA GLY A 358 -11.26 -2.72 -12.81
C GLY A 358 -11.00 -3.89 -11.84
N HIS A 359 -12.04 -4.69 -11.57
CA HIS A 359 -11.92 -5.93 -10.82
C HIS A 359 -11.50 -7.06 -11.76
N SER A 360 -10.56 -7.91 -11.30
CA SER A 360 -10.22 -9.14 -12.02
C SER A 360 -11.35 -10.15 -11.83
N ASP A 361 -11.93 -10.60 -12.95
CA ASP A 361 -12.87 -11.72 -12.98
C ASP A 361 -12.12 -12.98 -13.40
N HIS A 362 -12.06 -13.97 -12.51
CA HIS A 362 -11.39 -15.25 -12.74
C HIS A 362 -12.37 -16.36 -13.16
N SER A 363 -13.60 -16.01 -13.49
CA SER A 363 -14.59 -16.98 -13.97
C SER A 363 -14.26 -17.44 -15.40
N MET A 364 -14.71 -18.66 -15.75
CA MET A 364 -14.60 -19.13 -17.13
C MET A 364 -15.36 -18.23 -18.10
N ALA A 365 -16.46 -17.61 -17.67
CA ALA A 365 -17.21 -16.66 -18.50
C ALA A 365 -16.37 -15.40 -18.86
N ALA A 366 -15.47 -14.97 -17.99
CA ALA A 366 -14.58 -13.84 -18.27
C ALA A 366 -13.56 -14.16 -19.37
N VAL A 367 -13.09 -15.41 -19.44
CA VAL A 367 -12.14 -15.87 -20.47
C VAL A 367 -12.73 -15.75 -21.88
N TYR A 368 -14.04 -16.01 -22.02
CA TYR A 368 -14.75 -15.93 -23.31
C TYR A 368 -15.27 -14.53 -23.64
N ARG A 369 -15.32 -13.63 -22.66
CA ARG A 369 -15.83 -12.27 -22.86
C ARG A 369 -14.77 -11.39 -23.49
N GLN A 370 -14.95 -10.97 -24.73
CA GLN A 370 -14.03 -10.12 -25.47
C GLN A 370 -14.28 -8.62 -25.27
N GLY A 371 -15.39 -8.24 -24.62
CA GLY A 371 -15.73 -6.85 -24.37
C GLY A 371 -17.08 -6.72 -23.65
N ILE A 372 -17.45 -5.48 -23.41
CA ILE A 372 -18.74 -5.11 -22.84
C ILE A 372 -19.33 -3.95 -23.64
N ASP A 373 -20.62 -3.93 -23.82
CA ASP A 373 -21.32 -2.82 -24.49
C ASP A 373 -21.22 -1.55 -23.64
N ASP A 374 -20.82 -0.44 -24.27
CA ASP A 374 -20.70 0.88 -23.65
C ASP A 374 -22.01 1.32 -23.00
N GLN A 375 -23.19 0.98 -23.57
CA GLN A 375 -24.47 1.32 -22.98
C GLN A 375 -24.66 0.73 -21.57
N ARG A 376 -24.17 -0.48 -21.33
CA ARG A 376 -24.20 -1.11 -19.99
C ARG A 376 -23.37 -0.32 -18.97
N LEU A 377 -22.20 0.18 -19.38
CA LEU A 377 -21.35 1.04 -18.54
C LEU A 377 -22.01 2.40 -18.27
N ILE A 378 -22.65 2.98 -19.29
CA ILE A 378 -23.44 4.20 -19.16
C ILE A 378 -24.60 4.01 -18.18
N ASP A 379 -25.33 2.91 -18.26
CA ASP A 379 -26.48 2.62 -17.40
C ASP A 379 -26.04 2.48 -15.92
N VAL A 380 -24.92 1.80 -15.65
CA VAL A 380 -24.33 1.75 -14.30
C VAL A 380 -23.95 3.16 -13.82
N GLY A 381 -23.25 3.93 -14.64
CA GLY A 381 -22.88 5.31 -14.33
C GLY A 381 -24.09 6.18 -14.03
N ASN A 382 -25.14 6.09 -14.84
CA ASN A 382 -26.38 6.84 -14.65
C ASN A 382 -27.15 6.40 -13.40
N HIS A 383 -27.13 5.10 -13.06
CA HIS A 383 -27.75 4.62 -11.83
C HIS A 383 -27.13 5.31 -10.60
N VAL A 384 -25.81 5.34 -10.51
CA VAL A 384 -25.10 5.98 -9.40
C VAL A 384 -25.29 7.51 -9.43
N ARG A 385 -25.24 8.14 -10.62
CA ARG A 385 -25.46 9.58 -10.77
C ARG A 385 -26.87 9.99 -10.32
N ASN A 386 -27.90 9.26 -10.70
CA ASN A 386 -29.27 9.55 -10.30
C ASN A 386 -29.50 9.36 -8.80
N TRP A 387 -28.80 8.42 -8.16
CA TRP A 387 -28.79 8.27 -6.72
C TRP A 387 -28.14 9.48 -6.03
N LEU A 388 -27.03 9.97 -6.57
CA LEU A 388 -26.30 11.11 -5.99
C LEU A 388 -27.03 12.44 -6.30
N PHE A 389 -27.49 12.62 -7.52
CA PHE A 389 -28.17 13.80 -8.02
C PHE A 389 -29.56 13.45 -8.54
N PRO A 390 -30.54 13.19 -7.65
CA PRO A 390 -31.88 12.79 -8.09
C PRO A 390 -32.50 13.87 -8.97
N PRO A 391 -33.11 13.49 -10.09
CA PRO A 391 -33.79 14.44 -10.96
C PRO A 391 -34.87 15.20 -10.17
N LYS A 392 -34.94 16.52 -10.36
CA LYS A 392 -35.98 17.30 -9.71
C LYS A 392 -37.35 16.74 -10.10
N ALA A 393 -38.16 16.37 -9.12
CA ALA A 393 -39.51 15.90 -9.37
C ALA A 393 -40.23 16.96 -10.23
N LYS A 394 -40.71 16.57 -11.43
CA LYS A 394 -41.57 17.42 -12.24
C LYS A 394 -42.80 17.76 -11.36
N LYS A 395 -42.98 19.04 -11.02
CA LYS A 395 -44.19 19.50 -10.35
C LYS A 395 -45.37 18.98 -11.16
N LYS A 396 -46.20 18.12 -10.60
CA LYS A 396 -47.47 17.73 -11.23
C LYS A 396 -48.23 19.00 -11.56
N PRO A 397 -48.72 19.19 -12.78
CA PRO A 397 -49.53 20.37 -13.09
C PRO A 397 -50.70 20.39 -12.11
N ALA A 398 -50.90 21.52 -11.48
CA ALA A 398 -52.03 21.73 -10.57
C ALA A 398 -53.33 21.40 -11.32
N LYS A 399 -54.09 20.44 -10.82
CA LYS A 399 -55.42 20.13 -11.33
C LYS A 399 -56.24 21.43 -11.30
N ARG A 400 -56.51 22.01 -12.47
CA ARG A 400 -57.48 23.12 -12.65
C ARG A 400 -58.77 22.68 -11.99
N ALA A 401 -59.16 23.36 -10.92
CA ALA A 401 -60.44 23.17 -10.29
C ALA A 401 -61.52 23.50 -11.33
N ALA A 402 -62.26 22.50 -11.77
CA ALA A 402 -63.44 22.71 -12.60
C ALA A 402 -64.46 23.50 -11.78
N LYS A 403 -64.64 24.79 -12.11
CA LYS A 403 -65.80 25.60 -11.65
C LYS A 403 -67.07 24.87 -12.09
N LYS A 404 -67.79 24.28 -11.15
CA LYS A 404 -69.19 23.95 -11.37
C LYS A 404 -69.95 25.25 -11.59
N ALA A 405 -70.35 25.52 -12.82
CA ALA A 405 -71.39 26.51 -13.10
C ALA A 405 -72.71 25.93 -12.62
N ALA A 406 -73.23 26.46 -11.54
CA ALA A 406 -74.63 26.31 -11.19
C ALA A 406 -75.40 27.24 -12.09
N SER A 407 -76.23 26.70 -12.97
CA SER A 407 -77.33 27.42 -13.62
C SER A 407 -78.66 26.87 -13.11
N LYS A 408 -79.45 27.82 -12.77
CA LYS A 408 -80.85 27.70 -12.36
C LYS A 408 -81.68 26.75 -13.26
#